data_7fb1e3d4ef45172c261dcc0e6d119215
#
_entry.id   7fb1e3d4ef45172c261dcc0e6d119215
#
_cell.length_a   1.000
_cell.length_b   1.000
_cell.length_c   1.000
_cell.angle_alpha   90.00
_cell.angle_beta   90.00
_cell.angle_gamma   90.00
#
_symmetry.space_group_name_H-M   'P 1'
#
loop_
_entity.id
_entity.type
_entity.pdbx_description
1 polymer ?
#
loop_
_entity_poly.entity_id
_entity_poly.type
_entity_poly.pdbx_seq_one_letter_code
_entity_poly.pdbx_strand_id
1 'polypeptide(L)'
;MIDQVRAHVAEKIKELDGVVALRQMGDGAVAPYLFRQGDNLSQLTLEPLYPLALTVSLLQKQFPQARLGIVARGCDARALVEMSKREQVDAERLYLLGMACSAEKAGQCYCADPAPDPAQWPAAIVIGEPVASAPPNPMVAEYEGMSLEERRAFWQAQFIKCVKCYGCRNICPECFCEACALEDPLWVEPGLLAPDFPMFHLIKAMHMTSRCVACRQCELVCPADIPLTVLYDLLRRDIGELMGYTPGLVLEAAPPLSLTLEDATIKSELV
;
A
#
# COMPACT_ATOMS: atom_id res chain seq x y z
N MET A 1 1.24 9.07 22.04
CA MET A 1 1.75 8.48 20.76
C MET A 1 2.63 9.45 19.98
N ILE A 2 2.14 10.59 19.49
CA ILE A 2 2.94 11.50 18.65
C ILE A 2 4.26 11.95 19.32
N ASP A 3 4.26 12.27 20.61
CA ASP A 3 5.46 12.71 21.32
C ASP A 3 6.49 11.58 21.49
N GLN A 4 6.03 10.34 21.65
CA GLN A 4 6.91 9.15 21.63
C GLN A 4 7.56 8.95 20.27
N VAL A 5 6.79 9.12 19.18
CA VAL A 5 7.32 9.06 17.80
C VAL A 5 8.35 10.16 17.59
N ARG A 6 8.05 11.40 17.95
CA ARG A 6 8.99 12.54 17.82
C ARG A 6 10.27 12.33 18.62
N ALA A 7 10.17 11.84 19.85
CA ALA A 7 11.33 11.55 20.69
C ALA A 7 12.22 10.48 20.07
N HIS A 8 11.61 9.41 19.54
CA HIS A 8 12.34 8.33 18.89
C HIS A 8 12.98 8.75 17.57
N VAL A 9 12.27 9.54 16.77
CA VAL A 9 12.83 10.15 15.54
C VAL A 9 14.01 11.04 15.89
N ALA A 10 13.92 11.88 16.93
CA ALA A 10 15.00 12.75 17.39
C ALA A 10 16.27 11.99 17.80
N GLU A 11 16.12 10.79 18.31
CA GLU A 11 17.24 9.89 18.62
C GLU A 11 17.82 9.28 17.35
N LYS A 12 16.98 8.63 16.55
CA LYS A 12 17.42 7.83 15.38
C LYS A 12 17.95 8.67 14.22
N ILE A 13 17.47 9.88 14.06
CA ILE A 13 17.94 10.79 13.01
C ILE A 13 19.45 11.15 13.12
N LYS A 14 20.06 10.89 14.29
CA LYS A 14 21.51 11.07 14.50
C LYS A 14 22.35 9.96 13.87
N GLU A 15 21.75 8.81 13.60
CA GLU A 15 22.37 7.60 13.06
C GLU A 15 22.02 7.36 11.60
N LEU A 16 21.03 8.09 11.07
CA LEU A 16 20.44 7.92 9.74
C LEU A 16 20.63 9.19 8.90
N ASP A 17 20.58 9.05 7.60
CA ASP A 17 20.60 10.18 6.65
C ASP A 17 19.29 10.97 6.64
N GLY A 18 18.23 10.40 7.22
CA GLY A 18 16.96 11.04 7.48
C GLY A 18 15.85 10.04 7.79
N VAL A 19 14.72 10.56 8.26
CA VAL A 19 13.52 9.79 8.60
C VAL A 19 12.33 10.31 7.79
N VAL A 20 11.71 9.43 7.01
CA VAL A 20 10.50 9.72 6.25
C VAL A 20 9.29 9.68 7.19
N ALA A 21 8.57 10.78 7.25
CA ALA A 21 7.33 10.92 8.00
C ALA A 21 6.43 11.97 7.34
N LEU A 22 5.23 12.16 7.85
CA LEU A 22 4.38 13.28 7.44
C LEU A 22 4.80 14.57 8.15
N ARG A 23 4.82 15.65 7.38
CA ARG A 23 5.06 17.01 7.89
C ARG A 23 3.86 17.90 7.66
N GLN A 24 3.41 18.58 8.72
CA GLN A 24 2.44 19.65 8.62
C GLN A 24 3.16 20.95 8.28
N MET A 25 2.71 21.64 7.25
CA MET A 25 3.23 22.94 6.80
C MET A 25 2.47 24.08 7.46
N GLY A 26 3.01 25.29 7.34
CA GLY A 26 2.43 26.49 7.97
C GLY A 26 1.03 26.90 7.48
N ASP A 27 0.65 26.45 6.28
CA ASP A 27 -0.69 26.61 5.68
C ASP A 27 -1.68 25.52 6.08
N GLY A 28 -1.25 24.57 6.92
CA GLY A 28 -2.04 23.41 7.34
C GLY A 28 -1.96 22.21 6.38
N ALA A 29 -1.32 22.34 5.22
CA ALA A 29 -1.10 21.23 4.31
C ALA A 29 -0.18 20.19 4.95
N VAL A 30 -0.39 18.90 4.57
CA VAL A 30 0.42 17.78 5.05
C VAL A 30 1.00 17.04 3.85
N ALA A 31 2.31 16.74 3.92
CA ALA A 31 2.99 15.99 2.88
C ALA A 31 4.05 15.05 3.46
N PRO A 32 4.44 13.98 2.73
CA PRO A 32 5.64 13.22 3.03
C PRO A 32 6.87 14.14 3.05
N TYR A 33 7.74 13.93 4.02
CA TYR A 33 8.93 14.73 4.22
C TYR A 33 10.08 13.88 4.77
N LEU A 34 11.29 14.16 4.34
CA LEU A 34 12.51 13.56 4.88
C LEU A 34 13.06 14.46 6.00
N PHE A 35 12.75 14.13 7.24
CA PHE A 35 13.32 14.81 8.39
C PHE A 35 14.80 14.48 8.54
N ARG A 36 15.62 15.52 8.70
CA ARG A 36 17.07 15.43 8.93
C ARG A 36 17.44 16.06 10.25
N GLN A 37 18.69 15.83 10.67
CA GLN A 37 19.21 16.46 11.87
C GLN A 37 19.12 18.00 11.77
N GLY A 38 18.52 18.62 12.77
CA GLY A 38 18.27 20.08 12.82
C GLY A 38 16.87 20.51 12.38
N ASP A 39 16.07 19.61 11.77
CA ASP A 39 14.70 19.93 11.41
C ASP A 39 13.78 20.05 12.63
N ASN A 40 12.74 20.87 12.49
CA ASN A 40 11.75 21.06 13.54
C ASN A 40 10.76 19.89 13.60
N LEU A 41 10.98 18.96 14.52
CA LEU A 41 10.14 17.78 14.71
C LEU A 41 8.75 18.08 15.28
N SER A 42 8.46 19.32 15.75
CA SER A 42 7.10 19.69 16.16
C SER A 42 6.13 19.67 14.98
N GLN A 43 6.64 19.78 13.75
CA GLN A 43 5.88 19.71 12.50
C GLN A 43 5.59 18.26 12.05
N LEU A 44 6.22 17.25 12.65
CA LEU A 44 5.91 15.86 12.37
C LEU A 44 4.48 15.57 12.84
N THR A 45 3.68 15.00 11.94
CA THR A 45 2.30 14.61 12.20
C THR A 45 2.07 13.14 11.78
N LEU A 46 1.01 12.54 12.31
CA LEU A 46 0.58 11.18 11.98
C LEU A 46 -0.70 11.17 11.15
N GLU A 47 -1.25 12.33 10.88
CA GLU A 47 -2.49 12.52 10.12
C GLU A 47 -2.26 13.49 8.95
N PRO A 48 -3.00 13.32 7.85
CA PRO A 48 -3.97 12.25 7.56
C PRO A 48 -3.31 10.87 7.31
N LEU A 49 -4.12 9.85 7.06
CA LEU A 49 -3.61 8.55 6.59
C LEU A 49 -3.03 8.73 5.17
N TYR A 50 -1.73 8.51 5.02
CA TYR A 50 -1.02 8.63 3.75
C TYR A 50 0.10 7.57 3.68
N PRO A 51 0.27 6.85 2.54
CA PRO A 51 1.29 5.81 2.40
C PRO A 51 2.68 6.45 2.21
N LEU A 52 3.65 6.03 3.01
CA LEU A 52 5.02 6.55 2.96
C LEU A 52 6.00 5.64 2.23
N ALA A 53 5.65 4.37 2.01
CA ALA A 53 6.53 3.38 1.40
C ALA A 53 7.03 3.80 0.01
N LEU A 54 6.16 4.40 -0.82
CA LEU A 54 6.56 4.91 -2.15
C LEU A 54 7.61 6.01 -2.04
N THR A 55 7.49 6.91 -1.05
CA THR A 55 8.49 7.97 -0.81
C THR A 55 9.86 7.38 -0.47
N VAL A 56 9.90 6.32 0.33
CA VAL A 56 11.15 5.60 0.65
C VAL A 56 11.78 5.03 -0.61
N SER A 57 11.00 4.32 -1.44
CA SER A 57 11.49 3.74 -2.70
C SER A 57 12.10 4.81 -3.61
N LEU A 58 11.41 5.93 -3.80
CA LEU A 58 11.91 7.04 -4.62
C LEU A 58 13.22 7.63 -4.08
N LEU A 59 13.32 7.78 -2.76
CA LEU A 59 14.54 8.28 -2.12
C LEU A 59 15.70 7.29 -2.24
N GLN A 60 15.47 6.00 -2.07
CA GLN A 60 16.50 4.98 -2.22
C GLN A 60 16.96 4.83 -3.69
N LYS A 61 16.07 4.97 -4.67
CA LYS A 61 16.45 5.04 -6.09
C LYS A 61 17.36 6.22 -6.37
N GLN A 62 17.07 7.39 -5.79
CA GLN A 62 17.90 8.60 -6.00
C GLN A 62 19.19 8.58 -5.17
N PHE A 63 19.16 7.98 -3.98
CA PHE A 63 20.28 7.91 -3.03
C PHE A 63 20.49 6.46 -2.56
N PRO A 64 21.05 5.56 -3.42
CA PRO A 64 21.13 4.12 -3.13
C PRO A 64 21.92 3.75 -1.89
N GLN A 65 22.81 4.64 -1.43
CA GLN A 65 23.65 4.40 -0.24
C GLN A 65 23.04 4.96 1.05
N ALA A 66 21.93 5.72 0.96
CA ALA A 66 21.34 6.34 2.12
C ALA A 66 20.71 5.31 3.07
N ARG A 67 20.98 5.49 4.35
CA ARG A 67 20.33 4.77 5.45
C ARG A 67 19.14 5.59 5.92
N LEU A 68 17.95 5.17 5.53
CA LEU A 68 16.72 5.90 5.81
C LEU A 68 15.95 5.29 6.97
N GLY A 69 15.24 6.12 7.71
CA GLY A 69 14.17 5.70 8.60
C GLY A 69 12.81 6.00 8.00
N ILE A 70 11.78 5.30 8.47
CA ILE A 70 10.38 5.57 8.13
C ILE A 70 9.50 5.43 9.36
N VAL A 71 8.56 6.37 9.53
CA VAL A 71 7.46 6.26 10.51
C VAL A 71 6.32 5.52 9.81
N ALA A 72 6.18 4.22 10.08
CA ALA A 72 5.36 3.30 9.30
C ALA A 72 4.16 2.74 10.09
N ARG A 73 3.00 2.69 9.48
CA ARG A 73 1.87 1.88 9.94
C ARG A 73 1.97 0.45 9.40
N GLY A 74 1.10 -0.45 9.85
CA GLY A 74 1.05 -1.83 9.35
C GLY A 74 0.93 -1.93 7.82
N CYS A 75 0.14 -1.04 7.19
CA CYS A 75 0.02 -1.01 5.74
C CYS A 75 1.32 -0.53 5.03
N ASP A 76 2.06 0.42 5.61
CA ASP A 76 3.37 0.82 5.06
C ASP A 76 4.38 -0.32 5.20
N ALA A 77 4.42 -1.00 6.36
CA ALA A 77 5.30 -2.13 6.58
C ALA A 77 5.03 -3.28 5.59
N ARG A 78 3.76 -3.61 5.35
CA ARG A 78 3.38 -4.60 4.33
C ARG A 78 3.79 -4.17 2.91
N ALA A 79 3.62 -2.90 2.57
CA ALA A 79 4.07 -2.38 1.28
C ALA A 79 5.59 -2.49 1.14
N LEU A 80 6.35 -2.13 2.15
CA LEU A 80 7.80 -2.26 2.14
C LEU A 80 8.26 -3.71 2.00
N VAL A 81 7.56 -4.68 2.62
CA VAL A 81 7.80 -6.11 2.42
C VAL A 81 7.63 -6.49 0.93
N GLU A 82 6.51 -6.10 0.31
CA GLU A 82 6.28 -6.40 -1.11
C GLU A 82 7.27 -5.69 -2.04
N MET A 83 7.59 -4.44 -1.76
CA MET A 83 8.56 -3.66 -2.53
C MET A 83 9.99 -4.23 -2.41
N SER A 84 10.37 -4.75 -1.24
CA SER A 84 11.68 -5.39 -1.04
C SER A 84 11.81 -6.66 -1.86
N LYS A 85 10.79 -7.50 -1.92
CA LYS A 85 10.76 -8.72 -2.77
C LYS A 85 10.92 -8.42 -4.26
N ARG A 86 10.66 -7.21 -4.68
CA ARG A 86 10.74 -6.75 -6.08
C ARG A 86 11.86 -5.76 -6.30
N GLU A 87 12.84 -5.72 -5.39
CA GLU A 87 14.04 -4.86 -5.47
C GLU A 87 13.72 -3.36 -5.61
N GLN A 88 12.53 -2.94 -5.16
CA GLN A 88 12.15 -1.52 -5.17
C GLN A 88 12.60 -0.79 -3.90
N VAL A 89 12.89 -1.55 -2.84
CA VAL A 89 13.37 -1.06 -1.56
C VAL A 89 14.45 -2.00 -1.04
N ASP A 90 15.56 -1.44 -0.58
CA ASP A 90 16.61 -2.16 0.16
C ASP A 90 16.27 -2.14 1.66
N ALA A 91 15.78 -3.28 2.16
CA ALA A 91 15.37 -3.44 3.56
C ALA A 91 16.55 -3.34 4.54
N GLU A 92 17.78 -3.69 4.12
CA GLU A 92 18.98 -3.64 4.99
C GLU A 92 19.38 -2.18 5.32
N ARG A 93 18.98 -1.24 4.46
CA ARG A 93 19.24 0.19 4.62
C ARG A 93 18.06 0.97 5.18
N LEU A 94 17.05 0.25 5.68
CA LEU A 94 15.83 0.87 6.18
C LEU A 94 15.61 0.57 7.66
N TYR A 95 15.47 1.62 8.46
CA TYR A 95 15.02 1.53 9.84
C TYR A 95 13.52 1.80 9.93
N LEU A 96 12.77 0.86 10.47
CA LEU A 96 11.32 0.98 10.58
C LEU A 96 10.91 1.39 12.00
N LEU A 97 10.37 2.59 12.15
CA LEU A 97 9.66 3.03 13.34
C LEU A 97 8.17 2.77 13.14
N GLY A 98 7.74 1.62 13.61
CA GLY A 98 6.37 1.16 13.48
C GLY A 98 5.40 1.86 14.43
N MET A 99 4.16 2.02 13.98
CA MET A 99 3.06 2.53 14.79
C MET A 99 1.87 1.59 14.70
N ALA A 100 1.32 1.22 15.85
CA ALA A 100 0.01 0.58 15.90
C ALA A 100 -1.10 1.60 15.59
N CYS A 101 -2.04 1.22 14.75
CA CYS A 101 -3.26 2.01 14.52
C CYS A 101 -4.20 1.88 15.72
N SER A 102 -5.04 2.91 15.97
CA SER A 102 -6.15 2.78 16.90
C SER A 102 -7.22 1.82 16.37
N ALA A 103 -8.06 1.27 17.26
CA ALA A 103 -9.18 0.42 16.87
C ALA A 103 -10.16 1.13 15.92
N GLU A 104 -10.42 2.43 16.14
CA GLU A 104 -11.21 3.26 15.25
C GLU A 104 -10.63 3.29 13.84
N LYS A 105 -9.34 3.58 13.72
CA LYS A 105 -8.65 3.66 12.42
C LYS A 105 -8.57 2.30 11.73
N ALA A 106 -8.32 1.23 12.47
CA ALA A 106 -8.36 -0.12 11.95
C ALA A 106 -9.76 -0.48 11.41
N GLY A 107 -10.82 -0.09 12.13
CA GLY A 107 -12.20 -0.26 11.70
C GLY A 107 -12.54 0.51 10.42
N GLN A 108 -12.13 1.77 10.31
CA GLN A 108 -12.32 2.58 9.09
C GLN A 108 -11.64 1.97 7.86
N CYS A 109 -10.53 1.27 8.06
CA CYS A 109 -9.78 0.62 7.00
C CYS A 109 -10.13 -0.86 6.80
N TYR A 110 -11.00 -1.45 7.62
CA TYR A 110 -11.23 -2.90 7.69
C TYR A 110 -9.90 -3.68 7.75
N CYS A 111 -8.96 -3.17 8.54
CA CYS A 111 -7.58 -3.64 8.53
C CYS A 111 -7.42 -4.89 9.38
N ALA A 112 -6.94 -5.98 8.76
CA ALA A 112 -6.65 -7.23 9.48
C ALA A 112 -5.38 -7.11 10.33
N ASP A 113 -4.39 -6.32 9.86
CA ASP A 113 -3.07 -6.22 10.49
C ASP A 113 -2.74 -4.74 10.80
N PRO A 114 -3.32 -4.18 11.88
CA PRO A 114 -3.27 -2.74 12.18
C PRO A 114 -1.92 -2.25 12.74
N ALA A 115 -0.96 -3.14 12.96
CA ALA A 115 0.40 -2.82 13.39
C ALA A 115 1.43 -3.49 12.48
N PRO A 116 2.65 -2.93 12.35
CA PRO A 116 3.77 -3.64 11.74
C PRO A 116 4.12 -4.90 12.54
N ASP A 117 4.52 -5.96 11.83
CA ASP A 117 5.09 -7.16 12.44
C ASP A 117 6.61 -6.98 12.61
N PRO A 118 7.14 -6.89 13.85
CA PRO A 118 8.58 -6.74 14.08
C PRO A 118 9.41 -7.92 13.56
N ALA A 119 8.81 -9.11 13.44
CA ALA A 119 9.50 -10.29 12.93
C ALA A 119 9.94 -10.14 11.47
N GLN A 120 9.26 -9.30 10.69
CA GLN A 120 9.59 -9.04 9.30
C GLN A 120 10.66 -7.95 9.11
N TRP A 121 10.99 -7.20 10.18
CA TRP A 121 11.91 -6.07 10.12
C TRP A 121 12.92 -6.12 11.28
N PRO A 122 14.17 -6.56 11.07
CA PRO A 122 15.15 -6.79 12.15
C PRO A 122 15.48 -5.56 13.01
N ALA A 123 15.28 -4.36 12.47
CA ALA A 123 15.54 -3.10 13.17
C ALA A 123 14.24 -2.35 13.54
N ALA A 124 13.10 -3.05 13.66
CA ALA A 124 11.82 -2.41 13.93
C ALA A 124 11.58 -2.18 15.44
N ILE A 125 11.03 -1.03 15.75
CA ILE A 125 10.36 -0.75 17.03
C ILE A 125 8.91 -0.40 16.71
N VAL A 126 7.95 -0.89 17.51
CA VAL A 126 6.54 -0.55 17.35
C VAL A 126 6.08 0.27 18.54
N ILE A 127 5.56 1.47 18.27
CA ILE A 127 4.95 2.37 19.26
C ILE A 127 3.43 2.21 19.23
N GLY A 128 2.83 2.14 20.39
CA GLY A 128 1.41 1.94 20.62
C GLY A 128 1.06 0.48 20.89
N GLU A 129 -0.12 0.28 21.48
CA GLU A 129 -0.62 -1.06 21.79
C GLU A 129 -1.28 -1.66 20.54
N PRO A 130 -0.88 -2.87 20.13
CA PRO A 130 -1.55 -3.56 19.03
C PRO A 130 -3.04 -3.77 19.35
N VAL A 131 -3.90 -3.42 18.39
CA VAL A 131 -5.34 -3.66 18.50
C VAL A 131 -5.72 -4.90 17.69
N ALA A 132 -6.87 -5.49 18.01
CA ALA A 132 -7.39 -6.63 17.27
C ALA A 132 -7.66 -6.27 15.80
N SER A 133 -7.62 -7.28 14.94
CA SER A 133 -8.04 -7.18 13.54
C SER A 133 -9.45 -6.61 13.44
N ALA A 134 -9.65 -5.70 12.53
CA ALA A 134 -10.98 -5.21 12.20
C ALA A 134 -11.78 -6.29 11.44
N PRO A 135 -13.12 -6.27 11.55
CA PRO A 135 -13.95 -7.15 10.73
C PRO A 135 -13.73 -6.85 9.22
N PRO A 136 -13.94 -7.84 8.35
CA PRO A 136 -13.86 -7.65 6.91
C PRO A 136 -14.83 -6.58 6.41
N ASN A 137 -14.51 -5.99 5.24
CA ASN A 137 -15.39 -5.03 4.59
C ASN A 137 -16.76 -5.67 4.27
N PRO A 138 -17.88 -5.18 4.86
CA PRO A 138 -19.19 -5.78 4.67
C PRO A 138 -19.67 -5.76 3.22
N MET A 139 -19.22 -4.78 2.42
CA MET A 139 -19.55 -4.68 1.00
C MET A 139 -19.03 -5.89 0.18
N VAL A 140 -17.98 -6.57 0.64
CA VAL A 140 -17.49 -7.80 0.01
C VAL A 140 -18.58 -8.89 0.11
N ALA A 141 -19.12 -9.11 1.29
CA ALA A 141 -20.17 -10.12 1.50
C ALA A 141 -21.47 -9.77 0.74
N GLU A 142 -21.84 -8.48 0.72
CA GLU A 142 -22.99 -8.01 -0.06
C GLU A 142 -22.78 -8.30 -1.56
N TYR A 143 -21.61 -7.98 -2.09
CA TYR A 143 -21.25 -8.25 -3.48
C TYR A 143 -21.27 -9.76 -3.79
N GLU A 144 -20.79 -10.60 -2.91
CA GLU A 144 -20.80 -12.06 -3.07
C GLU A 144 -22.20 -12.65 -3.08
N GLY A 145 -23.15 -12.02 -2.40
CA GLY A 145 -24.57 -12.39 -2.44
C GLY A 145 -25.28 -12.06 -3.76
N MET A 146 -24.70 -11.20 -4.61
CA MET A 146 -25.29 -10.78 -5.88
C MET A 146 -25.17 -11.89 -6.95
N SER A 147 -26.17 -11.97 -7.82
CA SER A 147 -26.11 -12.75 -9.06
C SER A 147 -25.04 -12.19 -10.02
N LEU A 148 -24.64 -12.97 -11.02
CA LEU A 148 -23.64 -12.52 -12.02
C LEU A 148 -24.09 -11.24 -12.76
N GLU A 149 -25.39 -11.12 -13.06
CA GLU A 149 -25.95 -9.96 -13.73
C GLU A 149 -25.91 -8.71 -12.83
N GLU A 150 -26.26 -8.87 -11.56
CA GLU A 150 -26.18 -7.79 -10.56
C GLU A 150 -24.74 -7.34 -10.34
N ARG A 151 -23.75 -8.26 -10.26
CA ARG A 151 -22.32 -7.93 -10.14
C ARG A 151 -21.82 -7.15 -11.36
N ARG A 152 -22.26 -7.55 -12.57
CA ARG A 152 -21.94 -6.81 -13.80
C ARG A 152 -22.52 -5.41 -13.78
N ALA A 153 -23.79 -5.27 -13.43
CA ALA A 153 -24.46 -3.97 -13.33
C ALA A 153 -23.81 -3.10 -12.24
N PHE A 154 -23.45 -3.67 -11.09
CA PHE A 154 -22.74 -2.97 -10.03
C PHE A 154 -21.44 -2.35 -10.55
N TRP A 155 -20.53 -3.13 -11.16
CA TRP A 155 -19.26 -2.60 -11.64
C TRP A 155 -19.42 -1.62 -12.80
N GLN A 156 -20.38 -1.83 -13.70
CA GLN A 156 -20.68 -0.87 -14.74
C GLN A 156 -21.10 0.49 -14.14
N ALA A 157 -21.98 0.48 -13.14
CA ALA A 157 -22.43 1.68 -12.46
C ALA A 157 -21.29 2.36 -11.65
N GLN A 158 -20.34 1.61 -11.12
CA GLN A 158 -19.19 2.19 -10.41
C GLN A 158 -18.18 2.78 -11.40
N PHE A 159 -17.79 2.04 -12.42
CA PHE A 159 -16.72 2.48 -13.31
C PHE A 159 -17.10 3.64 -14.21
N ILE A 160 -18.39 3.81 -14.54
CA ILE A 160 -18.87 5.00 -15.31
C ILE A 160 -18.63 6.31 -14.55
N LYS A 161 -18.49 6.28 -13.21
CA LYS A 161 -18.17 7.47 -12.42
C LYS A 161 -16.71 7.91 -12.57
N CYS A 162 -15.84 7.05 -13.12
CA CYS A 162 -14.41 7.30 -13.17
C CYS A 162 -14.05 8.47 -14.09
N VAL A 163 -13.43 9.50 -13.52
CA VAL A 163 -12.96 10.70 -14.26
C VAL A 163 -11.49 10.58 -14.71
N LYS A 164 -10.89 9.39 -14.64
CA LYS A 164 -9.48 9.11 -15.01
C LYS A 164 -8.46 10.08 -14.36
N CYS A 165 -8.67 10.44 -13.10
CA CYS A 165 -7.74 11.31 -12.37
C CYS A 165 -6.43 10.61 -11.97
N TYR A 166 -6.33 9.30 -12.15
CA TYR A 166 -5.20 8.45 -11.76
C TYR A 166 -4.83 8.50 -10.25
N GLY A 167 -5.66 9.09 -9.40
CA GLY A 167 -5.43 9.16 -7.95
C GLY A 167 -5.16 7.79 -7.33
N CYS A 168 -5.98 6.79 -7.66
CA CYS A 168 -5.83 5.41 -7.19
C CYS A 168 -4.52 4.74 -7.64
N ARG A 169 -3.93 5.15 -8.77
CA ARG A 169 -2.63 4.69 -9.24
C ARG A 169 -1.51 5.42 -8.49
N ASN A 170 -1.58 6.74 -8.45
CA ASN A 170 -0.50 7.57 -7.94
C ASN A 170 -0.30 7.44 -6.42
N ILE A 171 -1.37 7.12 -5.67
CA ILE A 171 -1.29 6.90 -4.23
C ILE A 171 -0.85 5.48 -3.86
N CYS A 172 -0.96 4.52 -4.78
CA CYS A 172 -0.70 3.12 -4.48
C CYS A 172 0.80 2.84 -4.36
N PRO A 173 1.30 2.36 -3.20
CA PRO A 173 2.72 2.06 -3.03
C PRO A 173 3.22 0.98 -3.97
N GLU A 174 2.34 0.07 -4.40
CA GLU A 174 2.67 -1.03 -5.30
C GLU A 174 2.60 -0.66 -6.80
N CYS A 175 2.24 0.58 -7.14
CA CYS A 175 2.28 1.11 -8.50
C CYS A 175 3.61 1.85 -8.76
N PHE A 176 4.73 1.14 -8.75
CA PHE A 176 6.09 1.67 -8.89
C PHE A 176 6.68 1.56 -10.30
N CYS A 177 5.87 1.19 -11.32
CA CYS A 177 6.33 1.14 -12.70
C CYS A 177 6.71 2.54 -13.20
N GLU A 178 7.85 2.66 -13.89
CA GLU A 178 8.32 3.93 -14.49
C GLU A 178 7.44 4.37 -15.65
N ALA A 179 7.03 3.41 -16.50
CA ALA A 179 6.06 3.62 -17.57
C ALA A 179 4.82 2.76 -17.31
N CYS A 180 3.66 3.39 -17.35
CA CYS A 180 2.39 2.70 -17.10
C CYS A 180 1.71 2.32 -18.41
N ALA A 181 1.51 1.02 -18.65
CA ALA A 181 0.77 0.53 -19.82
C ALA A 181 -0.66 1.11 -19.91
N LEU A 182 -1.23 1.54 -18.79
CA LEU A 182 -2.55 2.17 -18.74
C LEU A 182 -2.58 3.63 -19.22
N GLU A 183 -1.41 4.20 -19.53
CA GLU A 183 -1.27 5.51 -20.19
C GLU A 183 -0.90 5.37 -21.67
N ASP A 184 -0.62 4.15 -22.12
CA ASP A 184 -0.30 3.89 -23.52
C ASP A 184 -1.58 4.06 -24.36
N PRO A 185 -1.57 4.94 -25.40
CA PRO A 185 -2.71 5.14 -26.29
C PRO A 185 -3.22 3.89 -26.98
N LEU A 186 -2.40 2.83 -27.07
CA LEU A 186 -2.82 1.55 -27.62
C LEU A 186 -3.90 0.86 -26.77
N TRP A 187 -3.88 1.08 -25.44
CA TRP A 187 -4.76 0.40 -24.50
C TRP A 187 -5.84 1.30 -23.90
N VAL A 188 -5.53 2.57 -23.73
CA VAL A 188 -6.41 3.54 -23.06
C VAL A 188 -6.39 4.84 -23.83
N GLU A 189 -7.50 5.20 -24.42
CA GLU A 189 -7.61 6.47 -25.15
C GLU A 189 -7.41 7.67 -24.21
N PRO A 190 -6.37 8.49 -24.43
CA PRO A 190 -6.07 9.63 -23.57
C PRO A 190 -7.18 10.67 -23.61
N GLY A 191 -7.50 11.24 -22.46
CA GLY A 191 -8.42 12.38 -22.37
C GLY A 191 -9.91 12.03 -22.43
N LEU A 192 -10.28 10.79 -22.69
CA LEU A 192 -11.68 10.38 -22.55
C LEU A 192 -12.06 10.21 -21.07
N LEU A 193 -13.21 10.74 -20.72
CA LEU A 193 -13.88 10.44 -19.46
C LEU A 193 -14.42 9.00 -19.52
N ALA A 194 -14.64 8.42 -18.34
CA ALA A 194 -15.17 7.09 -18.10
C ALA A 194 -15.35 6.23 -19.38
N PRO A 195 -14.41 5.35 -19.71
CA PRO A 195 -14.54 4.51 -20.90
C PRO A 195 -15.77 3.60 -20.76
N ASP A 196 -16.43 3.29 -21.85
CA ASP A 196 -17.56 2.34 -21.89
C ASP A 196 -17.16 0.96 -21.38
N PHE A 197 -15.88 0.64 -21.50
CA PHE A 197 -15.30 -0.58 -21.00
C PHE A 197 -14.28 -0.28 -19.85
N PRO A 198 -14.34 -1.00 -18.71
CA PRO A 198 -13.57 -0.67 -17.51
C PRO A 198 -12.11 -1.16 -17.56
N MET A 199 -11.45 -1.07 -18.72
CA MET A 199 -10.11 -1.62 -18.96
C MET A 199 -9.07 -1.11 -17.97
N PHE A 200 -9.08 0.19 -17.67
CA PHE A 200 -8.15 0.76 -16.68
C PHE A 200 -8.22 0.03 -15.33
N HIS A 201 -9.42 -0.14 -14.79
CA HIS A 201 -9.61 -0.77 -13.48
C HIS A 201 -9.31 -2.27 -13.50
N LEU A 202 -9.68 -2.97 -14.58
CA LEU A 202 -9.43 -4.40 -14.73
C LEU A 202 -7.93 -4.70 -14.86
N ILE A 203 -7.21 -3.97 -15.72
CA ILE A 203 -5.76 -4.17 -15.88
C ILE A 203 -5.04 -3.82 -14.57
N LYS A 204 -5.41 -2.70 -13.92
CA LYS A 204 -4.84 -2.36 -12.63
C LYS A 204 -5.10 -3.46 -11.59
N ALA A 205 -6.30 -4.01 -11.54
CA ALA A 205 -6.63 -5.09 -10.62
C ALA A 205 -5.78 -6.34 -10.87
N MET A 206 -5.59 -6.72 -12.13
CA MET A 206 -4.70 -7.84 -12.50
C MET A 206 -3.26 -7.59 -12.05
N HIS A 207 -2.73 -6.38 -12.24
CA HIS A 207 -1.38 -6.04 -11.77
C HIS A 207 -1.28 -6.08 -10.23
N MET A 208 -2.38 -5.81 -9.53
CA MET A 208 -2.41 -5.78 -8.06
C MET A 208 -2.73 -7.13 -7.42
N THR A 209 -3.09 -8.15 -8.17
CA THR A 209 -3.54 -9.44 -7.66
C THR A 209 -2.57 -10.04 -6.63
N SER A 210 -1.26 -10.04 -6.92
CA SER A 210 -0.22 -10.55 -6.00
C SER A 210 0.56 -9.45 -5.27
N ARG A 211 0.09 -8.20 -5.29
CA ARG A 211 0.80 -7.05 -4.71
C ARG A 211 -0.04 -6.23 -3.73
N CYS A 212 -1.37 -6.33 -3.80
CA CYS A 212 -2.23 -5.50 -2.99
C CYS A 212 -2.07 -5.79 -1.50
N VAL A 213 -1.60 -4.81 -0.74
CA VAL A 213 -1.38 -4.89 0.71
C VAL A 213 -2.57 -4.43 1.55
N ALA A 214 -3.74 -4.28 0.93
CA ALA A 214 -4.99 -3.88 1.58
C ALA A 214 -4.87 -2.56 2.39
N CYS A 215 -4.16 -1.56 1.85
CA CYS A 215 -4.01 -0.26 2.51
C CYS A 215 -5.20 0.69 2.32
N ARG A 216 -6.14 0.40 1.43
CA ARG A 216 -7.33 1.17 1.07
C ARG A 216 -7.09 2.58 0.51
N GLN A 217 -5.86 3.01 0.33
CA GLN A 217 -5.57 4.38 -0.12
C GLN A 217 -6.16 4.72 -1.49
N CYS A 218 -6.24 3.73 -2.39
CA CYS A 218 -6.86 3.91 -3.72
C CYS A 218 -8.34 4.27 -3.66
N GLU A 219 -9.06 3.79 -2.65
CA GLU A 219 -10.47 4.12 -2.41
C GLU A 219 -10.61 5.46 -1.70
N LEU A 220 -9.81 5.69 -0.65
CA LEU A 220 -9.84 6.94 0.12
C LEU A 220 -9.51 8.18 -0.71
N VAL A 221 -8.68 8.05 -1.74
CA VAL A 221 -8.30 9.17 -2.62
C VAL A 221 -9.26 9.34 -3.81
N CYS A 222 -10.20 8.41 -4.01
CA CYS A 222 -11.07 8.43 -5.18
C CYS A 222 -12.15 9.53 -5.07
N PRO A 223 -12.14 10.56 -5.92
CA PRO A 223 -13.15 11.63 -5.85
C PRO A 223 -14.54 11.19 -6.32
N ALA A 224 -14.65 9.98 -6.87
CA ALA A 224 -15.91 9.39 -7.34
C ALA A 224 -16.42 8.27 -6.44
N ASP A 225 -15.80 8.07 -5.27
CA ASP A 225 -16.16 7.07 -4.27
C ASP A 225 -16.38 5.66 -4.86
N ILE A 226 -15.48 5.25 -5.78
CA ILE A 226 -15.53 3.91 -6.38
C ILE A 226 -14.97 2.92 -5.34
N PRO A 227 -15.73 1.86 -4.96
CA PRO A 227 -15.33 0.91 -3.92
C PRO A 227 -14.29 -0.10 -4.45
N LEU A 228 -13.12 0.40 -4.84
CA LEU A 228 -12.07 -0.37 -5.48
C LEU A 228 -11.53 -1.51 -4.61
N THR A 229 -11.59 -1.34 -3.28
CA THR A 229 -11.10 -2.35 -2.34
C THR A 229 -11.94 -3.63 -2.35
N VAL A 230 -13.22 -3.57 -2.70
CA VAL A 230 -14.04 -4.77 -2.88
C VAL A 230 -13.41 -5.70 -3.93
N LEU A 231 -12.99 -5.13 -5.07
CA LEU A 231 -12.34 -5.89 -6.13
C LEU A 231 -10.98 -6.46 -5.68
N TYR A 232 -10.19 -5.64 -4.99
CA TYR A 232 -8.85 -6.05 -4.55
C TYR A 232 -8.89 -7.04 -3.39
N ASP A 233 -9.85 -6.94 -2.48
CA ASP A 233 -10.00 -7.89 -1.37
C ASP A 233 -10.39 -9.28 -1.89
N LEU A 234 -11.28 -9.35 -2.88
CA LEU A 234 -11.62 -10.61 -3.56
C LEU A 234 -10.40 -11.25 -4.23
N LEU A 235 -9.67 -10.49 -5.04
CA LEU A 235 -8.46 -10.99 -5.72
C LEU A 235 -7.37 -11.41 -4.73
N ARG A 236 -7.19 -10.67 -3.64
CA ARG A 236 -6.23 -10.98 -2.60
C ARG A 236 -6.58 -12.26 -1.86
N ARG A 237 -7.87 -12.49 -1.60
CA ARG A 237 -8.37 -13.74 -1.02
C ARG A 237 -8.11 -14.91 -1.98
N ASP A 238 -8.47 -14.76 -3.25
CA ASP A 238 -8.32 -15.83 -4.26
C ASP A 238 -6.84 -16.24 -4.40
N ILE A 239 -5.89 -15.31 -4.39
CA ILE A 239 -4.45 -15.62 -4.36
C ILE A 239 -4.07 -16.34 -3.06
N GLY A 240 -4.61 -15.93 -1.93
CA GLY A 240 -4.38 -16.61 -0.64
C GLY A 240 -4.83 -18.06 -0.67
N GLU A 241 -6.03 -18.30 -1.19
CA GLU A 241 -6.62 -19.65 -1.27
C GLU A 241 -5.93 -20.54 -2.31
N LEU A 242 -5.65 -20.00 -3.50
CA LEU A 242 -5.08 -20.79 -4.61
C LEU A 242 -3.57 -21.03 -4.49
N MET A 243 -2.83 -20.07 -3.95
CA MET A 243 -1.37 -20.07 -3.95
C MET A 243 -0.73 -20.02 -2.56
N GLY A 244 -1.54 -19.96 -1.49
CA GLY A 244 -1.03 -19.82 -0.12
C GLY A 244 -0.25 -18.54 0.12
N TYR A 245 -0.49 -17.48 -0.67
CA TYR A 245 0.27 -16.26 -0.65
C TYR A 245 -0.59 -15.07 -0.24
N THR A 246 -0.15 -14.37 0.80
CA THR A 246 -0.76 -13.11 1.22
C THR A 246 0.25 -11.97 1.08
N PRO A 247 0.01 -11.00 0.18
CA PRO A 247 0.93 -9.90 -0.05
C PRO A 247 1.26 -9.12 1.23
N GLY A 248 2.54 -8.88 1.44
CA GLY A 248 3.05 -8.04 2.52
C GLY A 248 3.22 -8.72 3.89
N LEU A 249 2.89 -10.00 4.06
CA LEU A 249 2.99 -10.65 5.37
C LEU A 249 4.35 -11.30 5.64
N VAL A 250 4.97 -11.95 4.67
CA VAL A 250 6.21 -12.72 4.87
C VAL A 250 7.26 -12.25 3.87
N LEU A 251 8.40 -11.78 4.36
CA LEU A 251 9.47 -11.22 3.52
C LEU A 251 10.12 -12.28 2.62
N GLU A 252 10.34 -13.49 3.14
CA GLU A 252 11.00 -14.57 2.43
C GLU A 252 10.07 -15.30 1.42
N ALA A 253 8.75 -15.07 1.51
CA ALA A 253 7.81 -15.72 0.60
C ALA A 253 7.91 -15.11 -0.81
N ALA A 254 8.29 -15.92 -1.79
CA ALA A 254 8.37 -15.50 -3.19
C ALA A 254 6.98 -15.16 -3.75
N PRO A 255 6.82 -14.01 -4.43
CA PRO A 255 5.55 -13.66 -5.06
C PRO A 255 5.19 -14.63 -6.18
N PRO A 256 3.94 -15.15 -6.24
CA PRO A 256 3.56 -16.23 -7.17
C PRO A 256 3.80 -15.96 -8.66
N LEU A 257 3.73 -14.69 -9.07
CA LEU A 257 3.87 -14.28 -10.47
C LEU A 257 5.27 -13.74 -10.81
N SER A 258 6.23 -13.86 -9.91
CA SER A 258 7.61 -13.43 -10.13
C SER A 258 8.60 -14.59 -10.27
N LEU A 259 8.12 -15.83 -10.17
CA LEU A 259 8.95 -17.01 -10.35
C LEU A 259 9.27 -17.19 -11.83
N THR A 260 10.53 -17.49 -12.13
CA THR A 260 10.92 -17.93 -13.47
C THR A 260 10.47 -19.37 -13.70
N LEU A 261 10.44 -19.82 -14.95
CA LEU A 261 10.12 -21.22 -15.28
C LEU A 261 11.11 -22.21 -14.64
N GLU A 262 12.31 -21.75 -14.30
CA GLU A 262 13.35 -22.55 -13.64
C GLU A 262 13.06 -22.73 -12.14
N ASP A 263 12.39 -21.74 -11.52
CA ASP A 263 11.99 -21.78 -10.10
C ASP A 263 10.62 -22.46 -9.90
N ALA A 264 9.85 -22.55 -10.97
CA ALA A 264 8.53 -23.18 -10.95
C ALA A 264 8.67 -24.70 -10.90
N THR A 265 8.92 -25.26 -9.75
CA THR A 265 8.41 -26.60 -9.43
C THR A 265 6.88 -26.49 -9.44
N ILE A 266 6.30 -26.48 -10.64
CA ILE A 266 4.86 -26.67 -10.82
C ILE A 266 4.58 -28.03 -10.20
N LYS A 267 4.03 -28.03 -8.99
CA LYS A 267 3.51 -29.24 -8.40
C LYS A 267 2.47 -29.74 -9.40
N SER A 268 2.73 -30.88 -9.99
CA SER A 268 1.88 -31.56 -10.97
C SER A 268 0.50 -31.96 -10.42
N GLU A 269 0.10 -31.41 -9.31
CA GLU A 269 -1.16 -31.64 -8.60
C GLU A 269 -2.27 -30.63 -8.97
N LEU A 270 -1.98 -29.69 -9.89
CA LEU A 270 -2.95 -28.69 -10.37
C LEU A 270 -3.40 -28.92 -11.83
N VAL A 271 -3.19 -30.12 -12.37
CA VAL A 271 -3.73 -30.52 -13.68
C VAL A 271 -4.70 -31.68 -13.50
#